data_e968377b568f0c2bd988ea75f96c5f90
#
_entry.id   e968377b568f0c2bd988ea75f96c5f90
#
_cell.length_a   1.000
_cell.length_b   1.000
_cell.length_c   1.000
_cell.angle_alpha   90.00
_cell.angle_beta   90.00
_cell.angle_gamma   90.00
#
_symmetry.space_group_name_H-M   'P 1'
#
loop_
_entity.id
_entity.type
_entity.pdbx_description
1 polymer ?
#
loop_
_entity_poly.entity_id
_entity_poly.type
_entity_poly.pdbx_seq_one_letter_code
_entity_poly.pdbx_strand_id
1 'polypeptide(L)'
;IDIEMIDIDSVVETNRRICDDIAMERVVMGLTGEYVFAYSEKTGDIKIVRYEGISREVITRMPIDEWKAYMLDGRILEEDVVELNNLIRYIKLYTSEFSVKLTTNMRTFGKAMEKVKFVGAVYTKYTGENMVIGRIILADGTNSMGNIVEIADELTMDSLTKVYNKKTITEYAQKLVKKEKINRVSIVILDVDYFKQVNDRYGHLYGDKVLTRVAKKLKEVVGEDGVVGRIGGDEFMIVLNGINDDYSLRGILRAIRTQVKWEFKNDYENFQVTTSIGVAFSPNNGHEYEELFKKADFCLYVAKEKGRDRYVFFRDEIHKESYENSLNQKDKIFNDGREMRELRYLTDIMLQFNTDRKGAVSNMFEHMIQTYKVDSISIYKGEALKRCLTFGQQLEDAEYLPYVNTDGFNK
;
A
#
# COMPACT_ATOMS: atom_id res chain seq x y z
N ILE A 1 -4.07 13.68 -39.66
CA ILE A 1 -4.26 12.72 -38.55
C ILE A 1 -2.87 12.33 -38.15
N ASP A 2 -2.34 13.02 -37.14
CA ASP A 2 -1.08 12.65 -36.53
C ASP A 2 -1.34 11.39 -35.72
N ILE A 3 -0.84 10.27 -36.19
CA ILE A 3 -0.80 9.02 -35.41
C ILE A 3 0.42 9.14 -34.51
N GLU A 4 0.22 9.59 -33.28
CA GLU A 4 1.24 9.44 -32.23
C GLU A 4 1.42 7.95 -32.00
N MET A 5 2.55 7.43 -32.41
CA MET A 5 2.98 6.07 -32.03
C MET A 5 3.33 6.08 -30.55
N ILE A 6 2.50 5.43 -29.75
CA ILE A 6 2.79 5.22 -28.34
C ILE A 6 3.88 4.17 -28.24
N ASP A 7 4.98 4.53 -27.62
CA ASP A 7 6.00 3.56 -27.22
C ASP A 7 5.50 2.74 -26.03
N ILE A 8 4.80 1.66 -26.33
CA ILE A 8 4.23 0.73 -25.32
C ILE A 8 5.33 0.17 -24.43
N ASP A 9 6.51 -0.12 -24.98
CA ASP A 9 7.63 -0.66 -24.21
C ASP A 9 8.13 0.34 -23.16
N SER A 10 8.16 1.63 -23.49
CA SER A 10 8.50 2.71 -22.55
C SER A 10 7.48 2.84 -21.42
N VAL A 11 6.19 2.67 -21.73
CA VAL A 11 5.10 2.74 -20.74
C VAL A 11 5.19 1.57 -19.76
N VAL A 12 5.33 0.35 -20.29
CA VAL A 12 5.47 -0.88 -19.49
C VAL A 12 6.71 -0.80 -18.59
N GLU A 13 7.84 -0.32 -19.13
CA GLU A 13 9.08 -0.16 -18.35
C GLU A 13 8.93 0.91 -17.25
N THR A 14 8.23 2.00 -17.52
CA THR A 14 7.94 3.03 -16.52
C THR A 14 7.08 2.49 -15.37
N ASN A 15 6.02 1.75 -15.69
CA ASN A 15 5.17 1.10 -14.70
C ASN A 15 5.97 0.12 -13.84
N ARG A 16 6.78 -0.73 -14.47
CA ARG A 16 7.64 -1.70 -13.78
C ARG A 16 8.60 -1.01 -12.81
N ARG A 17 9.29 0.05 -13.26
CA ARG A 17 10.25 0.78 -12.39
C ARG A 17 9.59 1.40 -11.17
N ILE A 18 8.40 1.97 -11.32
CA ILE A 18 7.68 2.58 -10.19
C ILE A 18 7.24 1.50 -9.20
N CYS A 19 6.70 0.37 -9.68
CA CYS A 19 6.33 -0.75 -8.83
C CYS A 19 7.53 -1.29 -8.04
N ASP A 20 8.65 -1.50 -8.74
CA ASP A 20 9.87 -2.03 -8.14
C ASP A 20 10.45 -1.09 -7.09
N ASP A 21 10.48 0.22 -7.37
CA ASP A 21 10.98 1.21 -6.43
C ASP A 21 10.12 1.26 -5.15
N ILE A 22 8.79 1.19 -5.29
CA ILE A 22 7.88 1.18 -4.15
C ILE A 22 8.04 -0.11 -3.33
N ALA A 23 8.04 -1.26 -3.98
CA ALA A 23 8.22 -2.54 -3.31
C ALA A 23 9.54 -2.57 -2.55
N MET A 24 10.63 -2.14 -3.20
CA MET A 24 11.95 -2.07 -2.60
C MET A 24 12.00 -1.14 -1.38
N GLU A 25 11.44 0.07 -1.49
CA GLU A 25 11.36 1.01 -0.37
C GLU A 25 10.61 0.43 0.83
N ARG A 26 9.55 -0.34 0.59
CA ARG A 26 8.74 -0.97 1.65
C ARG A 26 9.45 -2.12 2.34
N VAL A 27 10.02 -3.03 1.55
CA VAL A 27 10.80 -4.16 2.09
C VAL A 27 11.92 -3.63 2.98
N VAL A 28 12.59 -2.59 2.52
CA VAL A 28 13.68 -1.98 3.27
C VAL A 28 13.23 -1.31 4.55
N MET A 29 12.09 -0.60 4.54
CA MET A 29 11.54 0.00 5.77
C MET A 29 11.10 -1.06 6.80
N GLY A 30 10.73 -2.26 6.35
CA GLY A 30 10.40 -3.39 7.23
C GLY A 30 11.62 -4.15 7.74
N LEU A 31 12.76 -4.03 7.05
CA LEU A 31 14.00 -4.65 7.46
C LEU A 31 14.73 -3.74 8.45
N THR A 32 14.78 -4.12 9.71
CA THR A 32 15.65 -3.47 10.71
C THR A 32 17.12 -3.79 10.38
N GLY A 33 17.68 -3.10 9.41
CA GLY A 33 19.07 -3.32 8.99
C GLY A 33 19.62 -2.10 8.28
N GLU A 34 20.86 -1.76 8.56
CA GLU A 34 21.55 -0.62 7.97
C GLU A 34 21.85 -0.82 6.47
N TYR A 35 22.06 -2.08 6.05
CA TYR A 35 22.41 -2.42 4.66
C TYR A 35 21.44 -3.44 4.08
N VAL A 36 20.93 -3.12 2.89
CA VAL A 36 20.02 -3.98 2.11
C VAL A 36 20.60 -4.20 0.73
N PHE A 37 20.48 -5.42 0.22
CA PHE A 37 20.84 -5.74 -1.15
C PHE A 37 19.62 -6.23 -1.93
N ALA A 38 19.63 -5.99 -3.24
CA ALA A 38 18.68 -6.53 -4.19
C ALA A 38 19.38 -6.94 -5.47
N TYR A 39 18.92 -8.04 -6.06
CA TYR A 39 19.37 -8.53 -7.35
C TYR A 39 18.17 -8.74 -8.28
N SER A 40 18.28 -8.29 -9.51
CA SER A 40 17.27 -8.49 -10.54
C SER A 40 17.86 -9.32 -11.68
N GLU A 41 17.16 -10.37 -12.07
CA GLU A 41 17.56 -11.22 -13.21
C GLU A 41 17.60 -10.42 -14.52
N LYS A 42 16.63 -9.55 -14.71
CA LYS A 42 16.46 -8.77 -15.95
C LYS A 42 17.67 -7.88 -16.25
N THR A 43 18.24 -7.25 -15.21
CA THR A 43 19.41 -6.39 -15.38
C THR A 43 20.72 -7.11 -15.10
N GLY A 44 20.69 -8.23 -14.39
CA GLY A 44 21.88 -8.90 -13.86
C GLY A 44 22.60 -8.13 -12.76
N ASP A 45 22.02 -6.99 -12.30
CA ASP A 45 22.65 -6.10 -11.35
C ASP A 45 22.35 -6.51 -9.91
N ILE A 46 23.39 -6.43 -9.07
CA ILE A 46 23.24 -6.33 -7.62
C ILE A 46 23.27 -4.87 -7.19
N LYS A 47 22.32 -4.45 -6.37
CA LYS A 47 22.24 -3.12 -5.77
C LYS A 47 22.33 -3.25 -4.26
N ILE A 48 23.24 -2.50 -3.64
CA ILE A 48 23.38 -2.44 -2.18
C ILE A 48 23.12 -1.01 -1.74
N VAL A 49 22.27 -0.85 -0.75
CA VAL A 49 21.81 0.43 -0.22
C VAL A 49 22.05 0.46 1.27
N ARG A 50 22.64 1.54 1.76
CA ARG A 50 22.74 1.87 3.17
C ARG A 50 21.59 2.76 3.58
N TYR A 51 21.02 2.48 4.73
CA TYR A 51 19.97 3.28 5.35
C TYR A 51 20.47 3.88 6.66
N GLU A 52 20.26 5.18 6.81
CA GLU A 52 20.59 5.93 8.02
C GLU A 52 19.36 6.76 8.38
N GLY A 53 18.47 6.21 9.22
CA GLY A 53 17.16 6.77 9.49
C GLY A 53 16.31 6.86 8.20
N ILE A 54 15.94 8.08 7.79
CA ILE A 54 15.15 8.34 6.57
C ILE A 54 16.04 8.46 5.32
N SER A 55 17.33 8.67 5.51
CA SER A 55 18.30 8.84 4.41
C SER A 55 18.69 7.49 3.81
N ARG A 56 18.85 7.45 2.49
CA ARG A 56 19.35 6.27 1.78
C ARG A 56 20.54 6.66 0.90
N GLU A 57 21.56 5.82 0.92
CA GLU A 57 22.73 5.94 0.08
C GLU A 57 22.92 4.66 -0.74
N VAL A 58 23.04 4.79 -2.05
CA VAL A 58 23.37 3.63 -2.91
C VAL A 58 24.89 3.42 -2.84
N ILE A 59 25.29 2.36 -2.16
CA ILE A 59 26.71 2.00 -2.01
C ILE A 59 27.24 1.37 -3.28
N THR A 60 26.43 0.51 -3.90
CA THR A 60 26.83 -0.25 -5.09
C THR A 60 25.63 -0.52 -5.97
N ARG A 61 25.84 -0.38 -7.28
CA ARG A 61 24.98 -0.90 -8.33
C ARG A 61 25.83 -1.29 -9.52
N MET A 62 25.98 -2.59 -9.75
CA MET A 62 26.77 -3.13 -10.85
C MET A 62 26.32 -4.56 -11.18
N PRO A 63 26.70 -5.11 -12.35
CA PRO A 63 26.51 -6.52 -12.64
C PRO A 63 27.08 -7.42 -11.55
N ILE A 64 26.40 -8.51 -11.22
CA ILE A 64 26.79 -9.37 -10.07
C ILE A 64 28.16 -9.99 -10.26
N ASP A 65 28.59 -10.25 -11.50
CA ASP A 65 29.92 -10.79 -11.78
C ASP A 65 31.03 -9.75 -11.59
N GLU A 66 30.76 -8.48 -11.91
CA GLU A 66 31.64 -7.36 -11.58
C GLU A 66 31.71 -7.13 -10.07
N TRP A 67 30.56 -7.24 -9.38
CA TRP A 67 30.52 -7.17 -7.93
C TRP A 67 31.35 -8.30 -7.28
N LYS A 68 31.31 -9.50 -7.82
CA LYS A 68 32.19 -10.58 -7.40
C LYS A 68 33.65 -10.21 -7.51
N ALA A 69 34.08 -9.69 -8.66
CA ALA A 69 35.46 -9.26 -8.88
C ALA A 69 35.85 -8.14 -7.91
N TYR A 70 34.94 -7.17 -7.71
CA TYR A 70 35.10 -6.10 -6.72
C TYR A 70 35.30 -6.61 -5.30
N MET A 71 34.56 -7.64 -4.88
CA MET A 71 34.71 -8.25 -3.54
C MET A 71 36.03 -9.01 -3.40
N LEU A 72 36.48 -9.70 -4.44
CA LEU A 72 37.74 -10.44 -4.46
C LEU A 72 38.99 -9.52 -4.44
N ASP A 73 38.82 -8.26 -4.81
CA ASP A 73 39.87 -7.25 -4.79
C ASP A 73 40.09 -6.69 -3.36
N GLY A 74 40.56 -7.56 -2.45
CA GLY A 74 40.95 -7.22 -1.08
C GLY A 74 39.80 -6.82 -0.14
N ARG A 75 38.51 -7.14 -0.48
CA ARG A 75 37.34 -6.78 0.34
C ARG A 75 36.74 -7.93 1.10
N ILE A 76 37.29 -9.14 0.92
CA ILE A 76 36.95 -10.33 1.70
C ILE A 76 38.25 -11.04 2.10
N LEU A 77 38.17 -11.91 3.11
CA LEU A 77 39.28 -12.80 3.45
C LEU A 77 39.39 -13.93 2.43
N GLU A 78 40.60 -14.42 2.17
CA GLU A 78 40.84 -15.54 1.25
C GLU A 78 40.07 -16.80 1.65
N GLU A 79 39.90 -17.05 2.95
CA GLU A 79 39.15 -18.17 3.50
C GLU A 79 37.63 -18.11 3.16
N ASP A 80 37.08 -16.92 2.90
CA ASP A 80 35.65 -16.69 2.61
C ASP A 80 35.32 -16.70 1.11
N VAL A 81 36.29 -16.94 0.23
CA VAL A 81 36.06 -16.98 -1.24
C VAL A 81 35.04 -18.05 -1.62
N VAL A 82 35.04 -19.20 -0.93
CA VAL A 82 34.07 -20.27 -1.16
C VAL A 82 32.65 -19.79 -0.80
N GLU A 83 32.52 -19.11 0.32
CA GLU A 83 31.25 -18.59 0.80
C GLU A 83 30.71 -17.45 -0.09
N LEU A 84 31.59 -16.59 -0.63
CA LEU A 84 31.17 -15.62 -1.65
C LEU A 84 30.63 -16.30 -2.91
N ASN A 85 31.27 -17.37 -3.37
CA ASN A 85 30.78 -18.13 -4.51
C ASN A 85 29.42 -18.79 -4.22
N ASN A 86 29.22 -19.30 -3.01
CA ASN A 86 27.93 -19.83 -2.56
C ASN A 86 26.86 -18.75 -2.54
N LEU A 87 27.15 -17.57 -1.99
CA LEU A 87 26.24 -16.43 -1.97
C LEU A 87 25.79 -16.06 -3.38
N ILE A 88 26.72 -15.91 -4.31
CA ILE A 88 26.41 -15.58 -5.71
C ILE A 88 25.57 -16.68 -6.36
N ARG A 89 25.89 -17.95 -6.08
CA ARG A 89 25.11 -19.08 -6.58
C ARG A 89 23.68 -19.06 -6.06
N TYR A 90 23.48 -18.81 -4.76
CA TYR A 90 22.13 -18.72 -4.17
C TYR A 90 21.33 -17.57 -4.78
N ILE A 91 21.97 -16.41 -4.99
CA ILE A 91 21.34 -15.25 -5.64
C ILE A 91 20.96 -15.60 -7.08
N LYS A 92 21.86 -16.14 -7.90
CA LYS A 92 21.60 -16.47 -9.31
C LYS A 92 20.60 -17.62 -9.52
N LEU A 93 20.52 -18.55 -8.56
CA LEU A 93 19.58 -19.68 -8.61
C LEU A 93 18.22 -19.38 -7.97
N TYR A 94 17.99 -18.13 -7.52
CA TYR A 94 16.73 -17.74 -6.86
C TYR A 94 16.38 -18.71 -5.72
N THR A 95 17.37 -19.01 -4.87
CA THR A 95 17.13 -19.87 -3.70
C THR A 95 16.11 -19.20 -2.79
N SER A 96 15.06 -19.94 -2.40
CA SER A 96 13.89 -19.41 -1.66
C SER A 96 14.30 -18.62 -0.42
N GLU A 97 15.27 -19.14 0.34
CA GLU A 97 15.88 -18.45 1.48
C GLU A 97 17.33 -18.89 1.61
N PHE A 98 18.21 -17.98 1.99
CA PHE A 98 19.61 -18.31 2.26
C PHE A 98 20.21 -17.41 3.32
N SER A 99 21.29 -17.92 3.92
CA SER A 99 22.08 -17.22 4.89
C SER A 99 23.54 -17.58 4.70
N VAL A 100 24.39 -16.59 4.39
CA VAL A 100 25.82 -16.75 4.14
C VAL A 100 26.61 -15.79 5.01
N LYS A 101 27.66 -16.27 5.67
CA LYS A 101 28.56 -15.45 6.49
C LYS A 101 29.83 -15.15 5.70
N LEU A 102 30.27 -13.91 5.72
CA LEU A 102 31.49 -13.43 5.09
C LEU A 102 32.21 -12.46 6.03
N THR A 103 33.54 -12.44 5.97
CA THR A 103 34.33 -11.37 6.59
C THR A 103 34.73 -10.36 5.53
N THR A 104 34.20 -9.14 5.63
CA THR A 104 34.34 -8.12 4.60
C THR A 104 34.51 -6.74 5.24
N ASN A 105 35.18 -5.83 4.51
CA ASN A 105 35.29 -4.42 4.87
C ASN A 105 34.25 -3.53 4.13
N MET A 106 33.28 -4.12 3.49
CA MET A 106 32.29 -3.40 2.69
C MET A 106 31.49 -2.38 3.53
N ARG A 107 31.13 -2.71 4.79
CA ARG A 107 30.39 -1.82 5.70
C ARG A 107 31.24 -0.68 6.25
N THR A 108 32.53 -0.92 6.43
CA THR A 108 33.47 0.02 7.03
C THR A 108 34.20 0.88 6.00
N PHE A 109 33.82 0.81 4.73
CA PHE A 109 34.46 1.49 3.60
C PHE A 109 35.98 1.23 3.52
N GLY A 110 36.36 -0.03 3.75
CA GLY A 110 37.74 -0.46 3.68
C GLY A 110 38.60 -0.20 4.95
N LYS A 111 38.01 0.28 6.05
CA LYS A 111 38.73 0.60 7.29
C LYS A 111 39.00 -0.64 8.17
N ALA A 112 38.06 -1.59 8.23
CA ALA A 112 38.21 -2.80 9.03
C ALA A 112 37.43 -3.95 8.40
N MET A 113 37.90 -5.19 8.57
CA MET A 113 37.18 -6.40 8.22
C MET A 113 36.21 -6.75 9.33
N GLU A 114 34.96 -7.00 8.96
CA GLU A 114 33.88 -7.39 9.89
C GLU A 114 33.22 -8.67 9.41
N LYS A 115 32.87 -9.55 10.36
CA LYS A 115 32.01 -10.71 10.07
C LYS A 115 30.59 -10.24 9.85
N VAL A 116 30.10 -10.41 8.62
CA VAL A 116 28.74 -10.07 8.24
C VAL A 116 27.98 -11.33 7.81
N LYS A 117 26.67 -11.24 7.89
CA LYS A 117 25.74 -12.27 7.45
C LYS A 117 24.85 -11.69 6.37
N PHE A 118 24.95 -12.25 5.17
CA PHE A 118 23.99 -12.01 4.10
C PHE A 118 22.80 -12.91 4.28
N VAL A 119 21.63 -12.33 4.43
CA VAL A 119 20.38 -13.07 4.58
C VAL A 119 19.47 -12.58 3.49
N GLY A 120 18.99 -13.47 2.64
CA GLY A 120 18.18 -13.11 1.50
C GLY A 120 17.11 -14.14 1.19
N ALA A 121 16.09 -13.68 0.46
CA ALA A 121 15.00 -14.50 -0.05
C ALA A 121 14.57 -14.03 -1.43
N VAL A 122 13.88 -14.90 -2.16
CA VAL A 122 13.25 -14.55 -3.43
C VAL A 122 11.98 -13.75 -3.13
N TYR A 123 11.84 -12.65 -3.82
CA TYR A 123 10.62 -11.82 -3.86
C TYR A 123 10.08 -11.80 -5.28
N THR A 124 8.82 -12.18 -5.43
CA THR A 124 8.13 -12.10 -6.73
C THR A 124 7.41 -10.76 -6.84
N LYS A 125 7.78 -9.98 -7.84
CA LYS A 125 7.14 -8.68 -8.11
C LYS A 125 5.67 -8.86 -8.51
N TYR A 126 4.91 -7.77 -8.44
CA TYR A 126 3.54 -7.72 -8.97
C TYR A 126 3.45 -8.18 -10.44
N THR A 127 4.46 -7.88 -11.24
CA THR A 127 4.58 -8.29 -12.65
C THR A 127 4.89 -9.78 -12.88
N GLY A 128 5.10 -10.54 -11.81
CA GLY A 128 5.51 -11.94 -11.88
C GLY A 128 7.02 -12.17 -12.02
N GLU A 129 7.83 -11.09 -12.10
CA GLU A 129 9.29 -11.17 -12.16
C GLU A 129 9.88 -11.45 -10.78
N ASN A 130 10.84 -12.37 -10.72
CA ASN A 130 11.53 -12.69 -9.47
C ASN A 130 12.73 -11.76 -9.25
N MET A 131 12.89 -11.36 -8.01
CA MET A 131 14.08 -10.68 -7.48
C MET A 131 14.61 -11.43 -6.27
N VAL A 132 15.87 -11.26 -5.97
CA VAL A 132 16.42 -11.63 -4.66
C VAL A 132 16.60 -10.36 -3.85
N ILE A 133 16.05 -10.33 -2.66
CA ILE A 133 16.15 -9.20 -1.72
C ILE A 133 16.68 -9.71 -0.40
N GLY A 134 17.53 -8.92 0.25
CA GLY A 134 18.06 -9.32 1.53
C GLY A 134 18.74 -8.19 2.29
N ARG A 135 19.25 -8.53 3.46
CA ARG A 135 19.98 -7.62 4.34
C ARG A 135 21.37 -8.14 4.66
N ILE A 136 22.26 -7.22 4.99
CA ILE A 136 23.61 -7.49 5.42
C ILE A 136 23.71 -7.03 6.87
N ILE A 137 23.89 -7.96 7.80
CA ILE A 137 23.91 -7.73 9.24
C ILE A 137 25.24 -8.19 9.83
N LEU A 138 25.60 -7.71 11.01
CA LEU A 138 26.72 -8.28 11.77
C LEU A 138 26.43 -9.74 12.11
N ALA A 139 27.45 -10.62 12.00
CA ALA A 139 27.26 -12.06 12.19
C ALA A 139 26.82 -12.43 13.61
N ASP A 140 27.18 -11.61 14.59
CA ASP A 140 26.89 -11.83 16.01
C ASP A 140 25.56 -11.16 16.44
N GLY A 141 24.84 -10.52 15.52
CA GLY A 141 23.54 -9.89 15.77
C GLY A 141 22.43 -10.92 15.96
N THR A 142 21.78 -10.90 17.12
CA THR A 142 20.62 -11.74 17.47
C THR A 142 19.34 -11.19 16.85
N ASN A 143 19.22 -11.14 15.54
CA ASN A 143 17.95 -10.78 14.92
C ASN A 143 17.34 -12.02 14.25
N SER A 144 16.23 -12.48 14.83
CA SER A 144 15.35 -13.47 14.24
C SER A 144 14.88 -13.02 12.87
N MET A 145 15.03 -13.89 11.90
CA MET A 145 14.55 -13.72 10.54
C MET A 145 13.02 -13.76 10.55
N GLY A 146 12.38 -12.62 10.49
CA GLY A 146 11.04 -12.56 9.89
C GLY A 146 11.19 -12.89 8.40
N ASN A 147 10.29 -13.66 7.85
CA ASN A 147 10.30 -14.04 6.45
C ASN A 147 10.26 -12.75 5.58
N ILE A 148 11.36 -12.45 4.87
CA ILE A 148 11.51 -11.20 4.09
C ILE A 148 10.39 -11.07 3.05
N VAL A 149 9.93 -12.19 2.50
CA VAL A 149 8.84 -12.23 1.51
C VAL A 149 7.51 -11.88 2.18
N GLU A 150 7.23 -12.43 3.35
CA GLU A 150 6.03 -12.09 4.12
C GLU A 150 6.01 -10.61 4.50
N ILE A 151 7.14 -10.07 4.97
CA ILE A 151 7.26 -8.65 5.31
C ILE A 151 7.04 -7.77 4.07
N ALA A 152 7.59 -8.14 2.91
CA ALA A 152 7.39 -7.41 1.66
C ALA A 152 5.92 -7.42 1.24
N ASP A 153 5.28 -8.58 1.27
CA ASP A 153 3.87 -8.74 0.93
C ASP A 153 2.96 -7.99 1.92
N GLU A 154 3.21 -8.11 3.22
CA GLU A 154 2.45 -7.37 4.25
C GLU A 154 2.55 -5.84 4.09
N LEU A 155 3.71 -5.34 3.68
CA LEU A 155 3.94 -3.91 3.52
C LEU A 155 3.40 -3.34 2.21
N THR A 156 3.30 -4.14 1.16
CA THR A 156 2.91 -3.68 -0.18
C THR A 156 1.52 -4.13 -0.62
N MET A 157 1.09 -5.32 -0.20
CA MET A 157 -0.16 -5.93 -0.65
C MET A 157 -1.27 -5.83 0.38
N ASP A 158 -2.51 -5.88 -0.08
CA ASP A 158 -3.66 -6.15 0.78
C ASP A 158 -3.66 -7.64 1.18
N SER A 159 -3.75 -7.90 2.46
CA SER A 159 -3.61 -9.26 3.03
C SER A 159 -4.63 -10.26 2.49
N LEU A 160 -5.87 -9.79 2.21
CA LEU A 160 -6.95 -10.61 1.70
C LEU A 160 -6.88 -10.82 0.19
N THR A 161 -6.76 -9.74 -0.55
CA THR A 161 -6.98 -9.75 -2.01
C THR A 161 -5.69 -9.88 -2.84
N LYS A 162 -4.52 -9.75 -2.21
CA LYS A 162 -3.20 -9.86 -2.87
C LYS A 162 -3.03 -8.94 -4.10
N VAL A 163 -3.72 -7.81 -4.09
CA VAL A 163 -3.43 -6.62 -4.91
C VAL A 163 -2.74 -5.59 -4.02
N TYR A 164 -2.27 -4.48 -4.57
CA TYR A 164 -1.64 -3.45 -3.74
C TYR A 164 -2.56 -2.95 -2.62
N ASN A 165 -1.99 -2.69 -1.44
CA ASN A 165 -2.72 -2.01 -0.39
C ASN A 165 -2.88 -0.52 -0.71
N LYS A 166 -3.77 0.18 0.02
CA LYS A 166 -4.08 1.59 -0.17
C LYS A 166 -2.84 2.48 -0.25
N LYS A 167 -1.89 2.27 0.66
CA LYS A 167 -0.67 3.08 0.74
C LYS A 167 0.17 2.92 -0.52
N THR A 168 0.42 1.68 -0.92
CA THR A 168 1.27 1.37 -2.06
C THR A 168 0.69 1.89 -3.38
N ILE A 169 -0.60 1.65 -3.64
CA ILE A 169 -1.20 2.12 -4.89
C ILE A 169 -1.32 3.65 -4.95
N THR A 170 -1.54 4.31 -3.80
CA THR A 170 -1.55 5.77 -3.73
C THR A 170 -0.18 6.35 -4.08
N GLU A 171 0.90 5.83 -3.48
CA GLU A 171 2.26 6.26 -3.79
C GLU A 171 2.65 5.99 -5.25
N TYR A 172 2.22 4.86 -5.78
CA TYR A 172 2.38 4.53 -7.21
C TYR A 172 1.72 5.59 -8.10
N ALA A 173 0.43 5.88 -7.85
CA ALA A 173 -0.32 6.87 -8.62
C ALA A 173 0.32 8.26 -8.55
N GLN A 174 0.72 8.70 -7.35
CA GLN A 174 1.41 10.00 -7.16
C GLN A 174 2.73 10.08 -7.92
N LYS A 175 3.56 9.03 -7.85
CA LYS A 175 4.83 8.97 -8.57
C LYS A 175 4.62 8.97 -10.09
N LEU A 176 3.63 8.22 -10.57
CA LEU A 176 3.33 8.10 -11.98
C LEU A 176 2.81 9.43 -12.56
N VAL A 177 1.81 10.05 -11.92
CA VAL A 177 1.23 11.33 -12.37
C VAL A 177 2.29 12.44 -12.43
N LYS A 178 3.23 12.47 -11.46
CA LYS A 178 4.33 13.45 -11.47
C LYS A 178 5.34 13.20 -12.58
N LYS A 179 5.62 11.94 -12.91
CA LYS A 179 6.65 11.54 -13.86
C LYS A 179 6.15 11.60 -15.30
N GLU A 180 4.93 11.15 -15.52
CA GLU A 180 4.34 11.03 -16.85
C GLU A 180 3.67 12.34 -17.25
N LYS A 181 4.21 13.02 -18.27
CA LYS A 181 3.69 14.30 -18.77
C LYS A 181 3.13 14.21 -20.18
N ILE A 182 3.44 13.13 -20.89
CA ILE A 182 3.08 12.94 -22.29
C ILE A 182 1.89 12.01 -22.41
N ASN A 183 1.95 10.86 -21.71
CA ASN A 183 0.90 9.86 -21.77
C ASN A 183 -0.21 10.12 -20.76
N ARG A 184 -1.40 9.70 -21.12
CA ARG A 184 -2.55 9.73 -20.22
C ARG A 184 -2.34 8.77 -19.06
N VAL A 185 -2.50 9.28 -17.84
CA VAL A 185 -2.61 8.47 -16.62
C VAL A 185 -4.04 8.50 -16.16
N SER A 186 -4.71 7.35 -16.11
CA SER A 186 -6.10 7.25 -15.68
C SER A 186 -6.19 6.71 -14.25
N ILE A 187 -6.88 7.43 -13.38
CA ILE A 187 -7.26 6.99 -12.05
C ILE A 187 -8.70 6.49 -12.12
N VAL A 188 -8.87 5.21 -11.81
CA VAL A 188 -10.16 4.52 -11.83
C VAL A 188 -10.47 4.07 -10.41
N ILE A 189 -11.60 4.51 -9.87
CA ILE A 189 -12.10 4.07 -8.56
C ILE A 189 -13.32 3.18 -8.81
N LEU A 190 -13.31 2.01 -8.20
CA LEU A 190 -14.30 0.99 -8.37
C LEU A 190 -14.81 0.53 -7.00
N ASP A 191 -16.12 0.28 -6.92
CA ASP A 191 -16.80 -0.22 -5.74
C ASP A 191 -17.70 -1.42 -6.12
N VAL A 192 -17.72 -2.41 -5.26
CA VAL A 192 -18.56 -3.60 -5.45
C VAL A 192 -20.00 -3.31 -5.00
N ASP A 193 -20.90 -3.23 -5.96
CA ASP A 193 -22.28 -2.86 -5.72
C ASP A 193 -22.96 -3.79 -4.72
N TYR A 194 -23.67 -3.21 -3.73
CA TYR A 194 -24.43 -3.93 -2.71
C TYR A 194 -23.61 -4.91 -1.85
N PHE A 195 -22.30 -4.70 -1.72
CA PHE A 195 -21.42 -5.61 -0.98
C PHE A 195 -21.85 -5.86 0.46
N LYS A 196 -22.42 -4.85 1.13
CA LYS A 196 -23.01 -5.03 2.46
C LYS A 196 -24.11 -6.10 2.46
N GLN A 197 -24.98 -6.13 1.43
CA GLN A 197 -26.03 -7.16 1.33
C GLN A 197 -25.46 -8.56 1.11
N VAL A 198 -24.29 -8.66 0.45
CA VAL A 198 -23.57 -9.94 0.35
C VAL A 198 -23.14 -10.42 1.73
N ASN A 199 -22.54 -9.56 2.54
CA ASN A 199 -22.14 -9.89 3.91
C ASN A 199 -23.33 -10.22 4.79
N ASP A 200 -24.37 -9.41 4.75
CA ASP A 200 -25.60 -9.60 5.58
C ASP A 200 -26.31 -10.92 5.25
N ARG A 201 -26.29 -11.35 3.99
CA ARG A 201 -26.99 -12.55 3.53
C ARG A 201 -26.16 -13.83 3.61
N TYR A 202 -24.86 -13.75 3.33
CA TYR A 202 -23.99 -14.94 3.16
C TYR A 202 -22.83 -14.98 4.16
N GLY A 203 -22.70 -13.96 5.01
CA GLY A 203 -21.64 -13.83 6.01
C GLY A 203 -20.33 -13.26 5.47
N HIS A 204 -19.51 -12.75 6.37
CA HIS A 204 -18.25 -12.09 6.03
C HIS A 204 -17.25 -12.99 5.30
N LEU A 205 -17.16 -14.27 5.65
CA LEU A 205 -16.27 -15.22 4.96
C LEU A 205 -16.61 -15.39 3.48
N TYR A 206 -17.88 -15.23 3.13
CA TYR A 206 -18.28 -15.24 1.73
C TYR A 206 -17.96 -13.91 1.06
N GLY A 207 -18.19 -12.78 1.72
CA GLY A 207 -17.77 -11.46 1.26
C GLY A 207 -16.27 -11.41 0.95
N ASP A 208 -15.44 -11.99 1.80
CA ASP A 208 -14.00 -12.10 1.59
C ASP A 208 -13.64 -12.87 0.30
N LYS A 209 -14.36 -13.98 0.03
CA LYS A 209 -14.20 -14.72 -1.23
C LYS A 209 -14.63 -13.88 -2.44
N VAL A 210 -15.71 -13.09 -2.31
CA VAL A 210 -16.15 -12.17 -3.37
C VAL A 210 -15.06 -11.15 -3.67
N LEU A 211 -14.50 -10.49 -2.66
CA LEU A 211 -13.44 -9.50 -2.84
C LEU A 211 -12.18 -10.09 -3.47
N THR A 212 -11.78 -11.28 -3.04
CA THR A 212 -10.61 -11.98 -3.61
C THR A 212 -10.82 -12.32 -5.09
N ARG A 213 -12.02 -12.80 -5.47
CA ARG A 213 -12.35 -13.11 -6.87
C ARG A 213 -12.45 -11.85 -7.73
N VAL A 214 -13.06 -10.77 -7.21
CA VAL A 214 -13.08 -9.46 -7.87
C VAL A 214 -11.66 -8.98 -8.13
N ALA A 215 -10.81 -8.93 -7.11
CA ALA A 215 -9.42 -8.50 -7.24
C ALA A 215 -8.65 -9.30 -8.32
N LYS A 216 -8.83 -10.62 -8.33
CA LYS A 216 -8.25 -11.50 -9.35
C LYS A 216 -8.71 -11.11 -10.76
N LYS A 217 -10.02 -10.86 -10.96
CA LYS A 217 -10.55 -10.44 -12.28
C LYS A 217 -10.07 -9.06 -12.68
N LEU A 218 -9.97 -8.12 -11.75
CA LEU A 218 -9.39 -6.81 -12.04
C LEU A 218 -7.94 -6.94 -12.52
N LYS A 219 -7.14 -7.75 -11.83
CA LYS A 219 -5.74 -7.99 -12.19
C LYS A 219 -5.60 -8.66 -13.56
N GLU A 220 -6.46 -9.65 -13.88
CA GLU A 220 -6.47 -10.32 -15.17
C GLU A 220 -6.83 -9.36 -16.33
N VAL A 221 -7.82 -8.48 -16.14
CA VAL A 221 -8.25 -7.53 -17.18
C VAL A 221 -7.26 -6.40 -17.37
N VAL A 222 -6.71 -5.87 -16.29
CA VAL A 222 -5.77 -4.75 -16.33
C VAL A 222 -4.43 -5.17 -16.92
N GLY A 223 -3.97 -6.39 -16.61
CA GLY A 223 -2.73 -6.94 -17.15
C GLY A 223 -1.53 -6.01 -16.97
N GLU A 224 -0.82 -5.74 -18.06
CA GLU A 224 0.35 -4.86 -18.09
C GLU A 224 0.02 -3.38 -18.28
N ASP A 225 -1.23 -3.05 -18.63
CA ASP A 225 -1.67 -1.67 -18.86
C ASP A 225 -1.72 -0.82 -17.58
N GLY A 226 -1.62 -1.46 -16.42
CA GLY A 226 -1.68 -0.74 -15.15
C GLY A 226 -1.52 -1.60 -13.92
N VAL A 227 -1.97 -1.07 -12.79
CA VAL A 227 -1.92 -1.74 -11.49
C VAL A 227 -3.26 -1.64 -10.77
N VAL A 228 -3.51 -2.60 -9.90
CA VAL A 228 -4.73 -2.69 -9.08
C VAL A 228 -4.35 -2.63 -7.61
N GLY A 229 -5.12 -1.91 -6.80
CA GLY A 229 -4.99 -1.88 -5.35
C GLY A 229 -6.36 -1.80 -4.67
N ARG A 230 -6.42 -2.22 -3.41
CA ARG A 230 -7.60 -2.09 -2.56
C ARG A 230 -7.44 -0.89 -1.65
N ILE A 231 -8.37 0.05 -1.70
CA ILE A 231 -8.29 1.33 -0.97
C ILE A 231 -9.29 1.44 0.19
N GLY A 232 -10.27 0.57 0.23
CA GLY A 232 -11.31 0.51 1.26
C GLY A 232 -11.86 -0.89 1.44
N GLY A 233 -12.96 -1.04 2.16
CA GLY A 233 -13.63 -2.32 2.40
C GLY A 233 -13.96 -3.08 1.11
N ASP A 234 -14.76 -2.48 0.25
CA ASP A 234 -15.22 -2.98 -1.05
C ASP A 234 -14.76 -2.11 -2.23
N GLU A 235 -13.83 -1.17 -1.94
CA GLU A 235 -13.32 -0.21 -2.91
C GLU A 235 -11.95 -0.60 -3.43
N PHE A 236 -11.80 -0.52 -4.76
CA PHE A 236 -10.55 -0.74 -5.46
C PHE A 236 -10.14 0.50 -6.26
N MET A 237 -8.85 0.71 -6.39
CA MET A 237 -8.28 1.70 -7.31
C MET A 237 -7.48 0.98 -8.39
N ILE A 238 -7.64 1.44 -9.64
CA ILE A 238 -6.84 0.99 -10.77
C ILE A 238 -6.14 2.22 -11.33
N VAL A 239 -4.85 2.10 -11.60
CA VAL A 239 -4.05 3.14 -12.23
C VAL A 239 -3.59 2.60 -13.57
N LEU A 240 -4.08 3.21 -14.66
CA LEU A 240 -3.71 2.84 -16.03
C LEU A 240 -2.78 3.90 -16.61
N ASN A 241 -1.78 3.46 -17.38
CA ASN A 241 -0.83 4.35 -18.03
C ASN A 241 -0.76 4.07 -19.53
N GLY A 242 -0.68 5.13 -20.33
CA GLY A 242 -0.49 5.01 -21.78
C GLY A 242 -1.76 4.65 -22.59
N ILE A 243 -2.92 4.59 -21.94
CA ILE A 243 -4.20 4.40 -22.67
C ILE A 243 -4.71 5.78 -23.07
N ASN A 244 -4.23 6.28 -24.21
CA ASN A 244 -4.44 7.68 -24.61
C ASN A 244 -5.80 7.95 -25.27
N ASP A 245 -6.49 6.92 -25.76
CA ASP A 245 -7.79 7.06 -26.41
C ASP A 245 -8.95 6.56 -25.54
N ASP A 246 -10.10 7.23 -25.70
CA ASP A 246 -11.31 6.88 -24.96
C ASP A 246 -11.91 5.52 -25.34
N TYR A 247 -11.66 5.04 -26.54
CA TYR A 247 -12.23 3.77 -27.03
C TYR A 247 -11.58 2.59 -26.30
N SER A 248 -10.25 2.56 -26.27
CA SER A 248 -9.48 1.54 -25.56
C SER A 248 -9.78 1.55 -24.04
N LEU A 249 -9.81 2.74 -23.43
CA LEU A 249 -10.16 2.86 -22.01
C LEU A 249 -11.58 2.35 -21.73
N ARG A 250 -12.57 2.67 -22.58
CA ARG A 250 -13.93 2.11 -22.47
C ARG A 250 -13.94 0.61 -22.66
N GLY A 251 -13.07 0.07 -23.50
CA GLY A 251 -12.89 -1.38 -23.71
C GLY A 251 -12.50 -2.07 -22.40
N ILE A 252 -11.48 -1.57 -21.71
CA ILE A 252 -11.01 -2.09 -20.42
C ILE A 252 -12.12 -2.01 -19.35
N LEU A 253 -12.77 -0.85 -19.20
CA LEU A 253 -13.83 -0.66 -18.20
C LEU A 253 -15.05 -1.55 -18.46
N ARG A 254 -15.40 -1.78 -19.72
CA ARG A 254 -16.46 -2.71 -20.11
C ARG A 254 -16.07 -4.15 -19.81
N ALA A 255 -14.81 -4.53 -20.10
CA ALA A 255 -14.28 -5.85 -19.79
C ALA A 255 -14.31 -6.11 -18.28
N ILE A 256 -13.87 -5.16 -17.46
CA ILE A 256 -13.94 -5.24 -15.98
C ILE A 256 -15.37 -5.54 -15.53
N ARG A 257 -16.34 -4.69 -15.90
CA ARG A 257 -17.74 -4.88 -15.51
C ARG A 257 -18.28 -6.23 -15.97
N THR A 258 -18.04 -6.60 -17.21
CA THR A 258 -18.56 -7.84 -17.78
C THR A 258 -17.93 -9.06 -17.11
N GLN A 259 -16.61 -9.08 -16.93
CA GLN A 259 -15.93 -10.23 -16.33
C GLN A 259 -16.25 -10.39 -14.85
N VAL A 260 -16.36 -9.30 -14.07
CA VAL A 260 -16.82 -9.39 -12.69
C VAL A 260 -18.23 -9.96 -12.64
N LYS A 261 -19.16 -9.44 -13.44
CA LYS A 261 -20.54 -9.93 -13.48
C LYS A 261 -20.63 -11.40 -13.87
N TRP A 262 -19.84 -11.86 -14.83
CA TRP A 262 -19.80 -13.26 -15.28
C TRP A 262 -19.17 -14.19 -14.25
N GLU A 263 -18.20 -13.75 -13.50
CA GLU A 263 -17.52 -14.53 -12.47
C GLU A 263 -18.51 -15.06 -11.41
N PHE A 264 -19.58 -14.32 -11.15
CA PHE A 264 -20.59 -14.66 -10.14
C PHE A 264 -21.95 -15.11 -10.72
N LYS A 265 -22.04 -15.34 -12.03
CA LYS A 265 -23.30 -15.66 -12.71
C LYS A 265 -23.99 -16.92 -12.18
N ASN A 266 -23.22 -17.90 -11.77
CA ASN A 266 -23.73 -19.22 -11.35
C ASN A 266 -23.77 -19.39 -9.82
N ASP A 267 -23.29 -18.42 -9.06
CA ASP A 267 -23.17 -18.56 -7.61
C ASP A 267 -24.52 -18.44 -6.89
N TYR A 268 -25.49 -17.69 -7.47
CA TYR A 268 -26.80 -17.44 -6.85
C TYR A 268 -27.89 -17.20 -7.89
N GLU A 269 -29.05 -17.82 -7.68
CA GLU A 269 -30.23 -17.68 -8.58
C GLU A 269 -30.77 -16.25 -8.66
N ASN A 270 -30.55 -15.39 -7.64
CA ASN A 270 -31.19 -14.07 -7.54
C ASN A 270 -30.23 -12.91 -7.17
N PHE A 271 -28.92 -13.11 -7.20
CA PHE A 271 -27.97 -12.06 -6.84
C PHE A 271 -26.82 -11.99 -7.83
N GLN A 272 -26.59 -10.80 -8.38
CA GLN A 272 -25.46 -10.53 -9.27
C GLN A 272 -24.50 -9.55 -8.60
N VAL A 273 -23.23 -9.91 -8.52
CA VAL A 273 -22.16 -8.98 -8.16
C VAL A 273 -21.88 -8.09 -9.35
N THR A 274 -22.10 -6.79 -9.18
CA THR A 274 -21.77 -5.76 -10.18
C THR A 274 -20.82 -4.73 -9.60
N THR A 275 -20.33 -3.82 -10.43
CA THR A 275 -19.41 -2.78 -10.01
C THR A 275 -19.79 -1.42 -10.59
N SER A 276 -19.73 -0.41 -9.73
CA SER A 276 -19.78 1.00 -10.12
C SER A 276 -18.37 1.55 -10.23
N ILE A 277 -18.13 2.39 -11.24
CA ILE A 277 -16.78 2.84 -11.58
C ILE A 277 -16.80 4.33 -11.89
N GLY A 278 -15.86 5.07 -11.26
CA GLY A 278 -15.57 6.47 -11.58
C GLY A 278 -14.17 6.62 -12.17
N VAL A 279 -14.01 7.51 -13.14
CA VAL A 279 -12.77 7.67 -13.89
C VAL A 279 -12.42 9.13 -14.07
N ALA A 280 -11.17 9.48 -13.77
CA ALA A 280 -10.55 10.75 -14.15
C ALA A 280 -9.12 10.49 -14.67
N PHE A 281 -8.61 11.35 -15.53
CA PHE A 281 -7.31 11.16 -16.15
C PHE A 281 -6.55 12.46 -16.38
N SER A 282 -5.24 12.38 -16.27
CA SER A 282 -4.33 13.46 -16.68
C SER A 282 -4.08 13.42 -18.20
N PRO A 283 -3.77 14.58 -18.81
CA PRO A 283 -3.79 15.91 -18.22
C PRO A 283 -5.19 16.56 -18.18
N ASN A 284 -6.19 16.00 -18.85
CA ASN A 284 -7.49 16.65 -19.11
C ASN A 284 -8.27 17.00 -17.83
N ASN A 285 -8.20 16.16 -16.82
CA ASN A 285 -8.96 16.37 -15.57
C ASN A 285 -8.09 16.87 -14.41
N GLY A 286 -6.80 17.13 -14.65
CA GLY A 286 -5.87 17.64 -13.65
C GLY A 286 -4.45 17.11 -13.84
N HIS A 287 -3.53 17.67 -13.06
CA HIS A 287 -2.11 17.33 -13.11
C HIS A 287 -1.58 16.75 -11.82
N GLU A 288 -2.41 16.69 -10.77
CA GLU A 288 -2.05 16.14 -9.47
C GLU A 288 -2.95 14.95 -9.12
N TYR A 289 -2.38 13.96 -8.45
CA TYR A 289 -3.10 12.74 -8.04
C TYR A 289 -4.36 13.05 -7.21
N GLU A 290 -4.24 13.96 -6.25
CA GLU A 290 -5.32 14.31 -5.33
C GLU A 290 -6.53 14.89 -6.05
N GLU A 291 -6.29 15.68 -7.10
CA GLU A 291 -7.35 16.23 -7.96
C GLU A 291 -8.03 15.11 -8.76
N LEU A 292 -7.23 14.28 -9.42
CA LEU A 292 -7.73 13.15 -10.21
C LEU A 292 -8.53 12.17 -9.35
N PHE A 293 -8.01 11.85 -8.15
CA PHE A 293 -8.70 10.96 -7.21
C PHE A 293 -10.07 11.51 -6.81
N LYS A 294 -10.15 12.80 -6.41
CA LYS A 294 -11.42 13.43 -6.03
C LYS A 294 -12.44 13.45 -7.18
N LYS A 295 -12.00 13.69 -8.42
CA LYS A 295 -12.85 13.67 -9.61
C LYS A 295 -13.32 12.27 -9.97
N ALA A 296 -12.47 11.25 -9.83
CA ALA A 296 -12.85 9.85 -10.02
C ALA A 296 -13.84 9.39 -8.95
N ASP A 297 -13.62 9.75 -7.68
CA ASP A 297 -14.53 9.45 -6.56
C ASP A 297 -15.91 10.09 -6.77
N PHE A 298 -15.94 11.35 -7.20
CA PHE A 298 -17.19 12.02 -7.59
C PHE A 298 -17.92 11.25 -8.70
N CYS A 299 -17.20 10.79 -9.74
CA CYS A 299 -17.80 10.01 -10.81
C CYS A 299 -18.31 8.64 -10.34
N LEU A 300 -17.63 8.01 -9.37
CA LEU A 300 -18.12 6.79 -8.73
C LEU A 300 -19.45 7.04 -8.01
N TYR A 301 -19.54 8.13 -7.27
CA TYR A 301 -20.80 8.54 -6.65
C TYR A 301 -21.92 8.72 -7.69
N VAL A 302 -21.64 9.44 -8.80
CA VAL A 302 -22.59 9.60 -9.91
C VAL A 302 -23.01 8.27 -10.54
N ALA A 303 -22.07 7.31 -10.64
CA ALA A 303 -22.37 5.96 -11.14
C ALA A 303 -23.36 5.24 -10.22
N LYS A 304 -23.15 5.33 -8.91
CA LYS A 304 -24.07 4.74 -7.89
C LYS A 304 -25.46 5.38 -7.93
N GLU A 305 -25.55 6.71 -8.01
CA GLU A 305 -26.81 7.46 -8.09
C GLU A 305 -27.61 7.12 -9.36
N LYS A 306 -26.95 6.94 -10.49
CA LYS A 306 -27.57 6.61 -11.77
C LYS A 306 -28.02 5.15 -11.89
N GLY A 307 -27.98 4.37 -10.80
CA GLY A 307 -28.51 3.00 -10.74
C GLY A 307 -27.43 1.92 -10.84
N ARG A 308 -26.18 2.23 -10.52
CA ARG A 308 -25.07 1.27 -10.41
C ARG A 308 -24.72 0.53 -11.72
N ASP A 309 -23.90 -0.53 -11.63
CA ASP A 309 -23.46 -1.37 -12.77
C ASP A 309 -23.04 -0.54 -14.00
N ARG A 310 -22.22 0.48 -13.79
CA ARG A 310 -21.77 1.38 -14.86
C ARG A 310 -20.44 2.05 -14.54
N TYR A 311 -19.85 2.66 -15.56
CA TYR A 311 -18.73 3.57 -15.41
C TYR A 311 -19.10 5.00 -15.84
N VAL A 312 -18.51 5.98 -15.16
CA VAL A 312 -18.66 7.41 -15.45
C VAL A 312 -17.29 8.05 -15.56
N PHE A 313 -17.05 8.76 -16.65
CA PHE A 313 -15.85 9.59 -16.84
C PHE A 313 -16.12 10.98 -16.33
N PHE A 314 -15.15 11.58 -15.66
CA PHE A 314 -15.21 13.00 -15.38
C PHE A 314 -15.08 13.80 -16.69
N ARG A 315 -16.04 14.71 -16.93
CA ARG A 315 -16.05 15.63 -18.06
C ARG A 315 -16.45 17.00 -17.57
N ASP A 316 -15.62 18.01 -17.82
CA ASP A 316 -15.85 19.36 -17.34
C ASP A 316 -17.19 19.90 -17.82
N GLU A 317 -17.57 19.66 -19.08
CA GLU A 317 -18.81 20.14 -19.68
C GLU A 317 -20.08 19.62 -19.00
N ILE A 318 -19.97 18.48 -18.30
CA ILE A 318 -21.12 17.79 -17.68
C ILE A 318 -21.06 17.87 -16.16
N HIS A 319 -19.87 17.80 -15.59
CA HIS A 319 -19.70 17.51 -14.17
C HIS A 319 -19.13 18.65 -13.35
N LYS A 320 -18.53 19.68 -14.01
CA LYS A 320 -17.80 20.75 -13.32
C LYS A 320 -18.66 21.47 -12.27
N GLU A 321 -19.83 21.94 -12.67
CA GLU A 321 -20.74 22.68 -11.76
C GLU A 321 -21.19 21.80 -10.59
N SER A 322 -21.62 20.56 -10.88
CA SER A 322 -22.06 19.62 -9.83
C SER A 322 -20.92 19.20 -8.91
N TYR A 323 -19.71 19.08 -9.45
CA TYR A 323 -18.51 18.78 -8.68
C TYR A 323 -18.11 19.95 -7.77
N GLU A 324 -18.06 21.18 -8.29
CA GLU A 324 -17.78 22.38 -7.51
C GLU A 324 -18.82 22.59 -6.40
N ASN A 325 -20.10 22.39 -6.71
CA ASN A 325 -21.16 22.41 -5.71
C ASN A 325 -20.99 21.32 -4.65
N SER A 326 -20.53 20.13 -5.03
CA SER A 326 -20.26 19.05 -4.08
C SER A 326 -19.08 19.36 -3.17
N LEU A 327 -18.04 20.05 -3.66
CA LEU A 327 -16.92 20.53 -2.84
C LEU A 327 -17.39 21.60 -1.84
N ASN A 328 -18.18 22.57 -2.29
CA ASN A 328 -18.74 23.62 -1.44
C ASN A 328 -19.74 23.05 -0.39
N GLN A 329 -20.45 21.97 -0.72
CA GLN A 329 -21.29 21.23 0.21
C GLN A 329 -20.47 20.28 1.10
N LYS A 330 -19.37 19.70 0.59
CA LYS A 330 -18.47 18.88 1.42
C LYS A 330 -17.79 19.72 2.50
N ASP A 331 -17.49 20.99 2.28
CA ASP A 331 -17.01 21.87 3.37
C ASP A 331 -18.11 22.13 4.42
N LYS A 332 -19.40 22.12 4.04
CA LYS A 332 -20.51 22.09 4.99
C LYS A 332 -20.81 20.69 5.54
N ILE A 333 -20.80 19.66 4.71
CA ILE A 333 -21.03 18.24 5.06
C ILE A 333 -19.76 17.62 5.70
N PHE A 334 -18.55 18.20 5.52
CA PHE A 334 -17.38 17.75 6.28
C PHE A 334 -17.51 18.06 7.77
N ASN A 335 -18.23 19.11 8.14
CA ASN A 335 -18.66 19.27 9.50
C ASN A 335 -19.79 18.27 9.86
N ASP A 336 -20.84 18.16 9.04
CA ASP A 336 -21.95 17.22 9.25
C ASP A 336 -21.53 15.75 9.12
N GLY A 337 -20.68 15.43 8.18
CA GLY A 337 -20.19 14.05 7.96
C GLY A 337 -19.12 13.62 8.98
N ARG A 338 -18.46 14.56 9.64
CA ARG A 338 -17.61 14.28 10.80
C ARG A 338 -18.49 13.97 12.01
N GLU A 339 -19.50 14.79 12.26
CA GLU A 339 -20.49 14.56 13.31
C GLU A 339 -21.27 13.24 13.10
N MET A 340 -21.66 12.92 11.87
CA MET A 340 -22.39 11.69 11.56
C MET A 340 -21.47 10.44 11.68
N ARG A 341 -20.18 10.54 11.35
CA ARG A 341 -19.21 9.46 11.60
C ARG A 341 -18.92 9.29 13.07
N GLU A 342 -18.80 10.38 13.80
CA GLU A 342 -18.65 10.36 15.27
C GLU A 342 -19.90 9.80 15.95
N LEU A 343 -21.10 10.20 15.51
CA LEU A 343 -22.36 9.63 16.00
C LEU A 343 -22.49 8.13 15.71
N ARG A 344 -22.12 7.69 14.51
CA ARG A 344 -22.12 6.25 14.17
C ARG A 344 -21.12 5.48 15.01
N TYR A 345 -19.90 6.01 15.15
CA TYR A 345 -18.86 5.44 15.99
C TYR A 345 -19.31 5.36 17.47
N LEU A 346 -19.88 6.43 18.00
CA LEU A 346 -20.44 6.45 19.36
C LEU A 346 -21.57 5.41 19.52
N THR A 347 -22.41 5.26 18.52
CA THR A 347 -23.48 4.26 18.52
C THR A 347 -22.90 2.84 18.54
N ASP A 348 -21.87 2.55 17.74
CA ASP A 348 -21.19 1.26 17.73
C ASP A 348 -20.50 0.97 19.07
N ILE A 349 -19.85 1.97 19.68
CA ILE A 349 -19.27 1.88 21.03
C ILE A 349 -20.38 1.63 22.09
N MET A 350 -21.51 2.30 22.01
CA MET A 350 -22.62 2.08 22.94
C MET A 350 -23.20 0.66 22.81
N LEU A 351 -23.30 0.11 21.62
CA LEU A 351 -23.69 -1.27 21.39
C LEU A 351 -22.68 -2.27 21.96
N GLN A 352 -21.38 -2.02 21.73
CA GLN A 352 -20.29 -2.82 22.29
C GLN A 352 -20.25 -2.74 23.81
N PHE A 353 -20.58 -1.59 24.40
CA PHE A 353 -20.59 -1.38 25.84
C PHE A 353 -21.54 -2.32 26.59
N ASN A 354 -22.60 -2.79 25.92
CA ASN A 354 -23.52 -3.76 26.48
C ASN A 354 -22.98 -5.20 26.53
N THR A 355 -22.03 -5.54 25.66
CA THR A 355 -21.46 -6.88 25.52
C THR A 355 -20.04 -6.97 26.07
N ASP A 356 -19.21 -5.97 25.83
CA ASP A 356 -17.82 -5.87 26.30
C ASP A 356 -17.46 -4.43 26.71
N ARG A 357 -17.71 -4.11 27.97
CA ARG A 357 -17.44 -2.77 28.51
C ARG A 357 -15.98 -2.36 28.46
N LYS A 358 -15.04 -3.31 28.69
CA LYS A 358 -13.62 -2.98 28.70
C LYS A 358 -13.11 -2.71 27.29
N GLY A 359 -13.47 -3.56 26.34
CA GLY A 359 -13.13 -3.37 24.93
C GLY A 359 -13.72 -2.08 24.35
N ALA A 360 -14.99 -1.77 24.68
CA ALA A 360 -15.63 -0.54 24.24
C ALA A 360 -14.90 0.72 24.74
N VAL A 361 -14.50 0.74 26.02
CA VAL A 361 -13.74 1.86 26.62
C VAL A 361 -12.35 1.97 25.97
N SER A 362 -11.64 0.85 25.78
CA SER A 362 -10.34 0.83 25.11
C SER A 362 -10.43 1.42 23.69
N ASN A 363 -11.37 0.92 22.90
CA ASN A 363 -11.59 1.37 21.53
C ASN A 363 -11.94 2.87 21.46
N MET A 364 -12.75 3.35 22.39
CA MET A 364 -13.11 4.76 22.48
C MET A 364 -11.86 5.65 22.70
N PHE A 365 -11.00 5.28 23.63
CA PHE A 365 -9.81 6.07 23.92
C PHE A 365 -8.75 5.98 22.84
N GLU A 366 -8.56 4.81 22.21
CA GLU A 366 -7.69 4.67 21.06
C GLU A 366 -8.14 5.54 19.88
N HIS A 367 -9.45 5.57 19.62
CA HIS A 367 -10.01 6.45 18.60
C HIS A 367 -9.81 7.92 18.92
N MET A 368 -9.99 8.33 20.18
CA MET A 368 -9.75 9.71 20.62
C MET A 368 -8.28 10.10 20.41
N ILE A 369 -7.34 9.25 20.78
CA ILE A 369 -5.90 9.47 20.58
C ILE A 369 -5.60 9.67 19.08
N GLN A 370 -6.12 8.81 18.22
CA GLN A 370 -5.90 8.88 16.76
C GLN A 370 -6.59 10.10 16.13
N THR A 371 -7.82 10.41 16.54
CA THR A 371 -8.64 11.47 15.93
C THR A 371 -8.17 12.86 16.32
N TYR A 372 -7.84 13.06 17.60
CA TYR A 372 -7.45 14.34 18.15
C TYR A 372 -5.94 14.53 18.24
N LYS A 373 -5.16 13.52 17.83
CA LYS A 373 -3.68 13.52 17.85
C LYS A 373 -3.11 13.91 19.23
N VAL A 374 -3.72 13.39 20.27
CA VAL A 374 -3.20 13.52 21.64
C VAL A 374 -2.26 12.36 21.95
N ASP A 375 -1.20 12.61 22.71
CA ASP A 375 -0.18 11.61 23.01
C ASP A 375 -0.69 10.54 23.97
N SER A 376 -1.54 10.94 24.93
CA SER A 376 -2.12 10.02 25.91
C SER A 376 -3.41 10.55 26.53
N ILE A 377 -4.23 9.63 27.06
CA ILE A 377 -5.43 9.92 27.85
C ILE A 377 -5.32 9.14 29.16
N SER A 378 -5.44 9.82 30.28
CA SER A 378 -5.42 9.18 31.59
C SER A 378 -6.74 9.37 32.32
N ILE A 379 -7.20 8.31 32.98
CA ILE A 379 -8.41 8.32 33.80
C ILE A 379 -8.00 8.34 35.29
N TYR A 380 -8.58 9.26 36.01
CA TYR A 380 -8.38 9.41 37.45
C TYR A 380 -9.67 9.09 38.20
N LYS A 381 -9.57 8.50 39.39
CA LYS A 381 -10.71 8.10 40.21
C LYS A 381 -10.53 8.50 41.67
N GLY A 382 -11.66 8.80 42.32
CA GLY A 382 -11.74 9.11 43.76
C GLY A 382 -11.46 10.59 44.07
N GLU A 383 -11.70 10.99 45.31
CA GLU A 383 -11.50 12.37 45.79
C GLU A 383 -10.04 12.81 45.68
N ALA A 384 -9.10 11.87 45.83
CA ALA A 384 -7.67 12.12 45.67
C ALA A 384 -7.20 12.11 44.19
N LEU A 385 -8.10 11.94 43.22
CA LEU A 385 -7.79 11.92 41.80
C LEU A 385 -6.61 11.00 41.41
N LYS A 386 -6.63 9.78 41.95
CA LYS A 386 -5.60 8.79 41.68
C LYS A 386 -5.74 8.25 40.26
N ARG A 387 -4.63 8.24 39.47
CA ARG A 387 -4.59 7.70 38.13
C ARG A 387 -4.89 6.18 38.12
N CYS A 388 -5.91 5.77 37.39
CA CYS A 388 -6.39 4.40 37.33
C CYS A 388 -6.04 3.71 36.03
N LEU A 389 -6.08 4.44 34.91
CA LEU A 389 -5.85 3.90 33.56
C LEU A 389 -5.16 4.98 32.70
N THR A 390 -4.25 4.56 31.84
CA THR A 390 -3.61 5.41 30.83
C THR A 390 -3.62 4.68 29.50
N PHE A 391 -4.00 5.39 28.43
CA PHE A 391 -3.97 4.95 27.06
C PHE A 391 -2.98 5.83 26.28
N GLY A 392 -2.20 5.26 25.36
CA GLY A 392 -1.15 5.95 24.61
C GLY A 392 0.20 5.95 25.33
N GLN A 393 1.02 6.98 25.06
CA GLN A 393 2.37 7.08 25.61
C GLN A 393 2.33 7.26 27.13
N GLN A 394 2.97 6.38 27.88
CA GLN A 394 3.05 6.52 29.33
C GLN A 394 3.97 7.71 29.68
N LEU A 395 3.40 8.73 30.29
CA LEU A 395 4.18 9.76 30.95
C LEU A 395 4.65 9.19 32.30
N GLU A 396 5.95 8.99 32.44
CA GLU A 396 6.58 8.72 33.74
C GLU A 396 6.29 9.92 34.67
N ASP A 397 5.97 9.71 35.96
CA ASP A 397 5.91 10.66 37.05
C ASP A 397 4.60 11.39 37.39
N ALA A 398 3.47 11.22 36.74
CA ALA A 398 2.23 11.84 37.23
C ALA A 398 1.28 10.81 37.87
N GLU A 399 1.57 10.40 39.10
CA GLU A 399 0.62 9.59 39.88
C GLU A 399 -0.67 10.36 40.26
N TYR A 400 -0.59 11.68 40.34
CA TYR A 400 -1.68 12.59 40.72
C TYR A 400 -1.72 13.80 39.78
N LEU A 401 -2.93 14.27 39.45
CA LEU A 401 -3.09 15.56 38.76
C LEU A 401 -2.78 16.70 39.74
N PRO A 402 -1.78 17.56 39.47
CA PRO A 402 -1.40 18.61 40.39
C PRO A 402 -2.42 19.75 40.48
N TYR A 403 -3.35 19.87 39.54
CA TYR A 403 -4.37 20.91 39.51
C TYR A 403 -5.56 20.47 38.64
N VAL A 404 -6.71 20.22 39.24
CA VAL A 404 -7.99 20.15 38.53
C VAL A 404 -8.89 21.24 39.10
N ASN A 405 -9.26 22.23 38.29
CA ASN A 405 -10.35 23.11 38.64
C ASN A 405 -11.64 22.28 38.57
N THR A 406 -12.11 21.84 39.73
CA THR A 406 -13.25 20.95 39.91
C THR A 406 -14.59 21.58 39.55
N ASP A 407 -14.64 22.91 39.33
CA ASP A 407 -15.88 23.63 39.05
C ASP A 407 -16.52 23.30 37.69
N GLY A 408 -15.78 22.66 36.81
CA GLY A 408 -16.25 22.19 35.50
C GLY A 408 -16.70 20.72 35.42
N PHE A 409 -16.37 19.90 36.44
CA PHE A 409 -16.63 18.44 36.40
C PHE A 409 -17.94 18.00 37.07
N ASN A 410 -18.66 18.92 37.72
CA ASN A 410 -19.93 18.64 38.40
C ASN A 410 -21.16 19.12 37.63
N LYS A 411 -21.08 19.23 36.31
CA LYS A 411 -22.27 19.49 35.47
C LYS A 411 -22.53 18.39 34.48
#